data_3ac622ff94ecccff0ff6d4aa224738e9
#
_entry.id   3ac622ff94ecccff0ff6d4aa224738e9
#
_cell.length_a   1.000
_cell.length_b   1.000
_cell.length_c   1.000
_cell.angle_alpha   90.00
_cell.angle_beta   90.00
_cell.angle_gamma   90.00
#
_symmetry.space_group_name_H-M   'P 1'
#
loop_
_entity.id
_entity.type
_entity.pdbx_description
1 polymer ?
#
loop_
_entity_poly.entity_id
_entity_poly.type
_entity_poly.pdbx_seq_one_letter_code
_entity_poly.pdbx_strand_id
1 'polypeptide(L)'
;MYKNICIPLDNSRYSTSAAEAGIRIAKGFNSTITCTHVYAAKLHDDRFRQMETGLPPKYQDEKELQRQRDVHDDLIAKGLMVISDSYLDAVENMCADAGIPYRKKAMEGKNYVEIVNDVQSGDYDLIIMGALGLGEVDNSTIGSVCERVMRRIKTDMLIIRDGQMDFGRYTVAIDGSPNSFAGLLSAVALSKITGAGVEAVAAFDPHYHYVAFKSIAEVLSEEAGKIFKFKEQEKLNEEIIDKGLAKIYQDHLDRAGEMARKEGAAIKTTLLEGKPYDQILKHVDKYRPALLVLGRVGVHAAPGLDIGSNTENCARSASCNVLIASREAAPPPKEEQPKVGIPWTPEAEELLNRIPPMARGMVRKMVEDSAAKRGHTEITADYIRKAQKMVHEKRDALGGIVVPIYGPKG
;
A
#
# COMPACT_ATOMS: atom_id res chain seq x y z
N MET A 1 18.40 -7.81 -0.07
CA MET A 1 17.08 -7.35 0.31
C MET A 1 16.26 -8.51 0.87
N TYR A 2 15.67 -9.36 0.09
CA TYR A 2 14.99 -10.56 0.54
C TYR A 2 16.00 -11.70 0.76
N LYS A 3 16.04 -12.33 1.94
CA LYS A 3 16.98 -13.41 2.27
C LYS A 3 16.29 -14.75 2.43
N ASN A 4 15.09 -14.77 2.97
CA ASN A 4 14.31 -15.98 3.20
C ASN A 4 12.95 -15.86 2.49
N ILE A 5 12.78 -16.63 1.43
CA ILE A 5 11.59 -16.59 0.57
C ILE A 5 10.76 -17.85 0.82
N CYS A 6 9.46 -17.66 1.14
CA CYS A 6 8.48 -18.75 1.24
C CYS A 6 7.67 -18.85 -0.05
N ILE A 7 7.50 -20.06 -0.59
CA ILE A 7 6.71 -20.31 -1.80
C ILE A 7 5.74 -21.47 -1.54
N PRO A 8 4.48 -21.20 -1.19
CA PRO A 8 3.44 -22.21 -1.14
C PRO A 8 3.12 -22.78 -2.53
N LEU A 9 3.12 -24.09 -2.66
CA LEU A 9 2.91 -24.83 -3.90
C LEU A 9 1.59 -25.61 -3.85
N ASP A 10 0.89 -25.71 -4.98
CA ASP A 10 -0.28 -26.56 -5.16
C ASP A 10 -0.29 -27.28 -6.52
N ASN A 11 0.86 -27.28 -7.22
CA ASN A 11 1.02 -27.84 -8.55
C ASN A 11 0.19 -27.18 -9.65
N SER A 12 -0.39 -26.00 -9.40
CA SER A 12 -1.01 -25.18 -10.44
C SER A 12 0.05 -24.48 -11.30
N ARG A 13 -0.33 -24.06 -12.50
CA ARG A 13 0.51 -23.23 -13.37
C ARG A 13 1.00 -21.96 -12.65
N TYR A 14 0.15 -21.39 -11.77
CA TYR A 14 0.46 -20.18 -11.02
C TYR A 14 1.50 -20.41 -9.92
N SER A 15 1.44 -21.56 -9.25
CA SER A 15 2.46 -21.92 -8.25
C SER A 15 3.81 -22.26 -8.91
N THR A 16 3.81 -22.86 -10.10
CA THR A 16 5.02 -23.07 -10.92
C THR A 16 5.62 -21.72 -11.31
N SER A 17 4.82 -20.80 -11.84
CA SER A 17 5.26 -19.44 -12.17
C SER A 17 5.77 -18.68 -10.95
N ALA A 18 5.16 -18.91 -9.77
CA ALA A 18 5.64 -18.34 -8.51
C ALA A 18 7.02 -18.88 -8.12
N ALA A 19 7.28 -20.17 -8.33
CA ALA A 19 8.58 -20.78 -8.11
C ALA A 19 9.65 -20.22 -9.07
N GLU A 20 9.34 -20.08 -10.35
CA GLU A 20 10.23 -19.48 -11.35
C GLU A 20 10.60 -18.03 -11.00
N ALA A 21 9.61 -17.21 -10.62
CA ALA A 21 9.82 -15.85 -10.14
C ALA A 21 10.68 -15.82 -8.88
N GLY A 22 10.41 -16.73 -7.94
CA GLY A 22 11.17 -16.88 -6.70
C GLY A 22 12.63 -17.23 -6.92
N ILE A 23 12.91 -18.16 -7.82
CA ILE A 23 14.29 -18.56 -8.19
C ILE A 23 15.05 -17.37 -8.79
N ARG A 24 14.42 -16.60 -9.69
CA ARG A 24 15.01 -15.40 -10.28
C ARG A 24 15.36 -14.36 -9.21
N ILE A 25 14.43 -14.09 -8.29
CA ILE A 25 14.63 -13.16 -7.17
C ILE A 25 15.72 -13.69 -6.23
N ALA A 26 15.68 -14.98 -5.89
CA ALA A 26 16.65 -15.59 -5.00
C ALA A 26 18.07 -15.54 -5.56
N LYS A 27 18.23 -15.77 -6.86
CA LYS A 27 19.52 -15.62 -7.54
C LYS A 27 20.09 -14.21 -7.43
N GLY A 28 19.23 -13.19 -7.58
CA GLY A 28 19.64 -11.78 -7.50
C GLY A 28 20.00 -11.31 -6.09
N PHE A 29 19.37 -11.87 -5.03
CA PHE A 29 19.62 -11.47 -3.65
C PHE A 29 20.42 -12.47 -2.82
N ASN A 30 20.86 -13.60 -3.40
CA ASN A 30 21.47 -14.72 -2.69
C ASN A 30 20.56 -15.19 -1.52
N SER A 31 19.33 -15.54 -1.86
CA SER A 31 18.29 -15.93 -0.91
C SER A 31 18.21 -17.44 -0.76
N THR A 32 17.64 -17.89 0.36
CA THR A 32 17.17 -19.26 0.54
C THR A 32 15.70 -19.34 0.18
N ILE A 33 15.27 -20.35 -0.57
CA ILE A 33 13.87 -20.65 -0.86
C ILE A 33 13.40 -21.77 0.07
N THR A 34 12.25 -21.55 0.71
CA THR A 34 11.49 -22.59 1.41
C THR A 34 10.20 -22.81 0.66
N CYS A 35 10.02 -23.96 0.03
CA CYS A 35 8.74 -24.32 -0.56
C CYS A 35 7.88 -25.08 0.46
N THR A 36 6.61 -24.79 0.49
CA THR A 36 5.64 -25.42 1.38
C THR A 36 4.48 -26.01 0.58
N HIS A 37 4.02 -27.20 0.95
CA HIS A 37 2.76 -27.75 0.45
C HIS A 37 1.90 -28.17 1.62
N VAL A 38 0.60 -27.87 1.56
CA VAL A 38 -0.36 -28.23 2.60
C VAL A 38 -1.33 -29.26 2.06
N TYR A 39 -1.38 -30.41 2.70
CA TYR A 39 -2.35 -31.47 2.39
C TYR A 39 -3.34 -31.63 3.54
N ALA A 40 -4.55 -32.15 3.23
CA ALA A 40 -5.67 -32.14 4.17
C ALA A 40 -6.15 -33.58 4.45
N ALA A 41 -5.28 -34.47 4.96
CA ALA A 41 -5.62 -35.89 5.21
C ALA A 41 -6.80 -36.03 6.18
N LYS A 42 -6.76 -35.36 7.34
CA LYS A 42 -7.85 -35.39 8.33
C LYS A 42 -9.19 -34.88 7.76
N LEU A 43 -9.18 -33.86 6.96
CA LEU A 43 -10.41 -33.35 6.33
C LEU A 43 -11.01 -34.37 5.36
N HIS A 44 -10.17 -35.12 4.65
CA HIS A 44 -10.63 -36.20 3.77
C HIS A 44 -11.20 -37.37 4.59
N ASP A 45 -10.56 -37.78 5.69
CA ASP A 45 -11.08 -38.79 6.58
C ASP A 45 -12.42 -38.39 7.20
N ASP A 46 -12.54 -37.20 7.75
CA ASP A 46 -13.81 -36.69 8.30
C ASP A 46 -14.94 -36.71 7.25
N ARG A 47 -14.65 -36.32 6.01
CA ARG A 47 -15.63 -36.36 4.92
C ARG A 47 -15.99 -37.78 4.52
N PHE A 48 -15.03 -38.69 4.49
CA PHE A 48 -15.29 -40.09 4.22
C PHE A 48 -16.25 -40.67 5.26
N ARG A 49 -15.99 -40.44 6.55
CA ARG A 49 -16.89 -40.87 7.64
C ARG A 49 -18.29 -40.27 7.53
N GLN A 50 -18.42 -39.01 7.14
CA GLN A 50 -19.72 -38.37 6.88
C GLN A 50 -20.49 -39.01 5.72
N MET A 51 -19.79 -39.52 4.71
CA MET A 51 -20.40 -40.20 3.57
C MET A 51 -20.80 -41.65 3.83
N GLU A 52 -20.30 -42.28 4.90
CA GLU A 52 -20.59 -43.70 5.22
C GLU A 52 -22.07 -43.99 5.31
N THR A 53 -22.88 -43.06 5.84
CA THR A 53 -24.34 -43.22 5.95
C THR A 53 -25.05 -43.26 4.59
N GLY A 54 -24.42 -42.76 3.55
CA GLY A 54 -24.94 -42.74 2.15
C GLY A 54 -24.43 -43.89 1.31
N LEU A 55 -23.58 -44.78 1.86
CA LEU A 55 -23.09 -45.93 1.11
C LEU A 55 -24.17 -46.96 0.81
N PRO A 56 -24.08 -47.68 -0.31
CA PRO A 56 -25.00 -48.83 -0.61
C PRO A 56 -24.97 -49.85 0.52
N PRO A 57 -26.09 -50.56 0.82
CA PRO A 57 -26.22 -51.51 1.96
C PRO A 57 -25.12 -52.54 2.05
N LYS A 58 -24.58 -52.99 0.92
CA LYS A 58 -23.49 -53.99 0.87
C LYS A 58 -22.16 -53.48 1.49
N TYR A 59 -21.98 -52.16 1.63
CA TYR A 59 -20.80 -51.54 2.23
C TYR A 59 -21.06 -51.01 3.65
N GLN A 60 -22.25 -51.19 4.21
CA GLN A 60 -22.62 -50.74 5.56
C GLN A 60 -22.36 -51.78 6.64
N ASP A 61 -21.90 -53.01 6.27
CA ASP A 61 -21.43 -53.99 7.26
C ASP A 61 -20.18 -53.45 7.99
N GLU A 62 -20.15 -53.59 9.31
CA GLU A 62 -19.10 -53.01 10.15
C GLU A 62 -17.68 -53.50 9.79
N LYS A 63 -17.53 -54.76 9.39
CA LYS A 63 -16.24 -55.29 8.96
C LYS A 63 -15.79 -54.68 7.63
N GLU A 64 -16.73 -54.51 6.71
CA GLU A 64 -16.44 -53.92 5.43
C GLU A 64 -16.19 -52.42 5.58
N LEU A 65 -16.93 -51.71 6.45
CA LEU A 65 -16.68 -50.30 6.77
C LEU A 65 -15.27 -50.10 7.37
N GLN A 66 -14.90 -50.96 8.33
CA GLN A 66 -13.56 -50.88 8.93
C GLN A 66 -12.47 -51.14 7.88
N ARG A 67 -12.64 -52.14 7.02
CA ARG A 67 -11.72 -52.36 5.91
C ARG A 67 -11.62 -51.17 4.96
N GLN A 68 -12.74 -50.53 4.66
CA GLN A 68 -12.75 -49.34 3.79
C GLN A 68 -12.06 -48.15 4.49
N ARG A 69 -12.25 -47.98 5.80
CA ARG A 69 -11.53 -46.95 6.59
C ARG A 69 -10.02 -47.20 6.54
N ASP A 70 -9.56 -48.43 6.81
CA ASP A 70 -8.13 -48.79 6.83
C ASP A 70 -7.48 -48.54 5.45
N VAL A 71 -8.18 -48.94 4.36
CA VAL A 71 -7.71 -48.69 3.00
C VAL A 71 -7.69 -47.19 2.68
N HIS A 72 -8.71 -46.44 3.11
CA HIS A 72 -8.79 -45.03 2.92
C HIS A 72 -7.69 -44.27 3.69
N ASP A 73 -7.46 -44.60 4.96
CA ASP A 73 -6.45 -44.00 5.81
C ASP A 73 -5.03 -44.22 5.23
N ASP A 74 -4.71 -45.44 4.80
CA ASP A 74 -3.42 -45.72 4.16
C ASP A 74 -3.25 -44.97 2.83
N LEU A 75 -4.30 -44.93 2.01
CA LEU A 75 -4.27 -44.22 0.71
C LEU A 75 -4.16 -42.74 0.91
N ILE A 76 -4.94 -42.14 1.82
CA ILE A 76 -5.00 -40.70 2.02
C ILE A 76 -3.77 -40.21 2.78
N ALA A 77 -3.42 -40.79 3.92
CA ALA A 77 -2.28 -40.33 4.71
C ALA A 77 -0.95 -40.48 3.95
N LYS A 78 -0.70 -41.69 3.42
CA LYS A 78 0.55 -41.98 2.68
C LYS A 78 0.55 -41.40 1.27
N GLY A 79 -0.57 -41.53 0.55
CA GLY A 79 -0.67 -41.04 -0.84
C GLY A 79 -0.56 -39.54 -0.94
N LEU A 80 -1.24 -38.76 -0.09
CA LEU A 80 -1.14 -37.30 -0.09
C LEU A 80 0.26 -36.80 0.28
N MET A 81 0.97 -37.50 1.16
CA MET A 81 2.36 -37.19 1.50
C MET A 81 3.29 -37.42 0.30
N VAL A 82 3.15 -38.53 -0.42
CA VAL A 82 3.93 -38.81 -1.66
C VAL A 82 3.65 -37.77 -2.74
N ILE A 83 2.39 -37.35 -2.89
CA ILE A 83 2.01 -36.27 -3.84
C ILE A 83 2.67 -34.96 -3.39
N SER A 84 2.64 -34.62 -2.09
CA SER A 84 3.28 -33.42 -1.57
C SER A 84 4.78 -33.42 -1.83
N ASP A 85 5.45 -34.53 -1.59
CA ASP A 85 6.88 -34.67 -1.86
C ASP A 85 7.18 -34.47 -3.35
N SER A 86 6.38 -35.05 -4.24
CA SER A 86 6.59 -34.91 -5.69
C SER A 86 6.49 -33.45 -6.18
N TYR A 87 5.57 -32.65 -5.60
CA TYR A 87 5.45 -31.23 -5.93
C TYR A 87 6.65 -30.43 -5.43
N LEU A 88 7.12 -30.72 -4.23
CA LEU A 88 8.26 -30.08 -3.60
C LEU A 88 9.58 -30.45 -4.31
N ASP A 89 9.76 -31.71 -4.68
CA ASP A 89 10.93 -32.23 -5.36
C ASP A 89 11.11 -31.62 -6.78
N ALA A 90 10.00 -31.35 -7.47
CA ALA A 90 10.06 -30.68 -8.76
C ALA A 90 10.72 -29.30 -8.66
N VAL A 91 10.40 -28.50 -7.63
CA VAL A 91 11.00 -27.19 -7.42
C VAL A 91 12.39 -27.31 -6.78
N GLU A 92 12.66 -28.35 -5.99
CA GLU A 92 14.00 -28.66 -5.47
C GLU A 92 15.00 -28.81 -6.62
N ASN A 93 14.64 -29.58 -7.65
CA ASN A 93 15.47 -29.75 -8.85
C ASN A 93 15.72 -28.41 -9.56
N MET A 94 14.69 -27.57 -9.75
CA MET A 94 14.83 -26.24 -10.34
C MET A 94 15.80 -25.34 -9.54
N CYS A 95 15.70 -25.40 -8.20
CA CYS A 95 16.60 -24.65 -7.32
C CYS A 95 18.05 -25.18 -7.39
N ALA A 96 18.24 -26.52 -7.43
CA ALA A 96 19.53 -27.14 -7.56
C ALA A 96 20.23 -26.75 -8.87
N ASP A 97 19.51 -26.80 -9.99
CA ASP A 97 20.00 -26.37 -11.30
C ASP A 97 20.41 -24.87 -11.32
N ALA A 98 19.70 -24.06 -10.54
CA ALA A 98 19.98 -22.63 -10.39
C ALA A 98 21.04 -22.31 -9.32
N GLY A 99 21.48 -23.30 -8.53
CA GLY A 99 22.42 -23.12 -7.41
C GLY A 99 21.83 -22.36 -6.21
N ILE A 100 20.50 -22.49 -5.98
CA ILE A 100 19.77 -21.79 -4.92
C ILE A 100 19.61 -22.70 -3.71
N PRO A 101 19.96 -22.25 -2.47
CA PRO A 101 19.66 -23.00 -1.26
C PRO A 101 18.16 -23.22 -1.10
N TYR A 102 17.78 -24.50 -0.87
CA TYR A 102 16.39 -24.92 -0.84
C TYR A 102 16.03 -25.66 0.45
N ARG A 103 14.81 -25.45 0.93
CA ARG A 103 14.18 -26.19 2.02
C ARG A 103 12.78 -26.56 1.61
N LYS A 104 12.31 -27.75 2.03
CA LYS A 104 10.94 -28.19 1.80
C LYS A 104 10.18 -28.45 3.10
N LYS A 105 8.88 -28.16 3.10
CA LYS A 105 7.95 -28.43 4.19
C LYS A 105 6.64 -28.98 3.65
N ALA A 106 6.30 -30.21 4.00
CA ALA A 106 4.96 -30.73 3.85
C ALA A 106 4.20 -30.52 5.18
N MET A 107 3.01 -29.94 5.13
CA MET A 107 2.20 -29.59 6.30
C MET A 107 0.82 -30.23 6.16
N GLU A 108 0.25 -30.72 7.26
CA GLU A 108 -1.11 -31.26 7.29
C GLU A 108 -2.06 -30.24 7.89
N GLY A 109 -3.18 -29.95 7.22
CA GLY A 109 -4.22 -29.09 7.75
C GLY A 109 -4.97 -28.31 6.69
N LYS A 110 -5.57 -27.18 7.08
CA LYS A 110 -6.31 -26.31 6.19
C LYS A 110 -5.36 -25.33 5.51
N ASN A 111 -5.28 -25.36 4.19
CA ASN A 111 -4.27 -24.69 3.37
C ASN A 111 -3.89 -23.30 3.86
N TYR A 112 -4.82 -22.35 3.88
CA TYR A 112 -4.50 -20.96 4.24
C TYR A 112 -4.11 -20.82 5.73
N VAL A 113 -4.59 -21.70 6.61
CA VAL A 113 -4.28 -21.66 8.06
C VAL A 113 -2.82 -22.05 8.26
N GLU A 114 -2.41 -23.17 7.69
CA GLU A 114 -1.05 -23.68 7.85
C GLU A 114 -0.03 -22.77 7.19
N ILE A 115 -0.35 -22.20 6.00
CA ILE A 115 0.50 -21.19 5.34
C ILE A 115 0.66 -19.95 6.23
N VAL A 116 -0.43 -19.42 6.80
CA VAL A 116 -0.37 -18.25 7.67
C VAL A 116 0.44 -18.55 8.94
N ASN A 117 0.21 -19.69 9.59
CA ASN A 117 0.94 -20.09 10.78
C ASN A 117 2.44 -20.24 10.49
N ASP A 118 2.80 -20.88 9.38
CA ASP A 118 4.19 -21.05 8.96
C ASP A 118 4.87 -19.72 8.68
N VAL A 119 4.18 -18.81 7.98
CA VAL A 119 4.73 -17.48 7.67
C VAL A 119 4.87 -16.63 8.93
N GLN A 120 3.93 -16.70 9.87
CA GLN A 120 3.99 -15.92 11.11
C GLN A 120 5.01 -16.42 12.11
N SER A 121 5.29 -17.73 12.12
CA SER A 121 6.28 -18.37 13.02
C SER A 121 7.67 -18.47 12.39
N GLY A 122 7.78 -18.36 11.07
CA GLY A 122 9.02 -18.44 10.32
C GLY A 122 9.73 -17.09 10.19
N ASP A 123 10.99 -17.16 9.77
CA ASP A 123 11.82 -15.98 9.47
C ASP A 123 11.81 -15.69 7.96
N TYR A 124 10.62 -15.46 7.43
CA TYR A 124 10.43 -15.13 6.01
C TYR A 124 10.27 -13.62 5.84
N ASP A 125 10.99 -13.07 4.86
CA ASP A 125 10.91 -11.66 4.50
C ASP A 125 10.13 -11.41 3.20
N LEU A 126 9.84 -12.48 2.44
CA LEU A 126 8.96 -12.45 1.27
C LEU A 126 8.19 -13.77 1.15
N ILE A 127 6.89 -13.69 0.90
CA ILE A 127 6.09 -14.82 0.42
C ILE A 127 5.73 -14.60 -1.04
N ILE A 128 5.86 -15.64 -1.87
CA ILE A 128 5.49 -15.60 -3.29
C ILE A 128 4.41 -16.63 -3.54
N MET A 129 3.25 -16.19 -3.99
CA MET A 129 2.09 -17.06 -4.22
C MET A 129 1.50 -16.86 -5.60
N GLY A 130 1.02 -17.94 -6.21
CA GLY A 130 0.12 -17.84 -7.35
C GLY A 130 -1.18 -17.12 -7.00
N ALA A 131 -1.66 -16.27 -7.89
CA ALA A 131 -2.94 -15.58 -7.70
C ALA A 131 -4.12 -16.57 -7.63
N LEU A 132 -4.07 -17.63 -8.41
CA LEU A 132 -5.07 -18.70 -8.48
C LEU A 132 -4.40 -20.06 -8.20
N GLY A 133 -5.20 -21.08 -7.96
CA GLY A 133 -4.74 -22.45 -7.72
C GLY A 133 -5.47 -23.45 -8.60
N LEU A 134 -5.35 -24.78 -8.30
CA LEU A 134 -5.98 -25.86 -9.04
C LEU A 134 -7.52 -25.76 -9.15
N GLY A 135 -8.17 -25.06 -8.21
CA GLY A 135 -9.61 -24.81 -8.22
C GLY A 135 -10.03 -23.57 -8.98
N GLU A 136 -9.23 -23.11 -9.96
CA GLU A 136 -9.56 -21.96 -10.82
C GLU A 136 -10.91 -22.17 -11.51
N VAL A 137 -11.77 -21.13 -11.46
CA VAL A 137 -13.02 -21.08 -12.22
C VAL A 137 -13.00 -19.84 -13.12
N ASP A 138 -13.78 -19.87 -14.18
CA ASP A 138 -13.87 -18.77 -15.14
C ASP A 138 -14.16 -17.44 -14.44
N ASN A 139 -13.49 -16.39 -14.87
CA ASN A 139 -13.56 -15.02 -14.33
C ASN A 139 -13.00 -14.84 -12.89
N SER A 140 -12.33 -15.85 -12.31
CA SER A 140 -11.62 -15.66 -11.05
C SER A 140 -10.39 -14.79 -11.26
N THR A 141 -10.24 -13.77 -10.43
CA THR A 141 -9.09 -12.85 -10.45
C THR A 141 -8.09 -13.15 -9.34
N ILE A 142 -8.56 -13.70 -8.22
CA ILE A 142 -7.75 -14.14 -7.09
C ILE A 142 -8.38 -15.36 -6.42
N GLY A 143 -7.58 -16.33 -6.03
CA GLY A 143 -8.01 -17.54 -5.33
C GLY A 143 -8.26 -17.30 -3.85
N SER A 144 -9.19 -18.06 -3.28
CA SER A 144 -9.60 -17.91 -1.88
C SER A 144 -8.46 -18.15 -0.87
N VAL A 145 -7.47 -18.99 -1.19
CA VAL A 145 -6.29 -19.24 -0.35
C VAL A 145 -5.38 -18.00 -0.39
N CYS A 146 -5.03 -17.53 -1.59
CA CYS A 146 -4.21 -16.34 -1.80
C CYS A 146 -4.81 -15.12 -1.09
N GLU A 147 -6.11 -14.87 -1.26
CA GLU A 147 -6.81 -13.76 -0.61
C GLU A 147 -6.77 -13.85 0.92
N ARG A 148 -7.03 -15.05 1.49
CA ARG A 148 -7.02 -15.23 2.95
C ARG A 148 -5.63 -15.08 3.55
N VAL A 149 -4.59 -15.55 2.85
CA VAL A 149 -3.20 -15.37 3.27
C VAL A 149 -2.84 -13.89 3.20
N MET A 150 -3.13 -13.21 2.07
CA MET A 150 -2.89 -11.79 1.87
C MET A 150 -3.38 -10.92 3.02
N ARG A 151 -4.57 -11.19 3.55
CA ARG A 151 -5.16 -10.43 4.67
C ARG A 151 -4.50 -10.71 6.02
N ARG A 152 -3.91 -11.90 6.24
CA ARG A 152 -3.49 -12.35 7.57
C ARG A 152 -2.00 -12.24 7.86
N ILE A 153 -1.16 -12.17 6.83
CA ILE A 153 0.29 -12.05 7.03
C ILE A 153 0.72 -10.58 7.09
N LYS A 154 1.86 -10.34 7.75
CA LYS A 154 2.52 -9.02 7.81
C LYS A 154 3.86 -9.01 7.09
N THR A 155 4.17 -10.07 6.36
CA THR A 155 5.35 -10.20 5.50
C THR A 155 5.06 -9.60 4.13
N ASP A 156 6.07 -9.12 3.41
CA ASP A 156 5.92 -8.70 2.01
C ASP A 156 5.37 -9.88 1.20
N MET A 157 4.42 -9.61 0.30
CA MET A 157 3.75 -10.65 -0.48
C MET A 157 3.75 -10.31 -1.97
N LEU A 158 4.33 -11.20 -2.77
CA LEU A 158 4.30 -11.13 -4.22
C LEU A 158 3.25 -12.12 -4.76
N ILE A 159 2.25 -11.59 -5.44
CA ILE A 159 1.15 -12.35 -6.07
C ILE A 159 1.47 -12.48 -7.56
N ILE A 160 1.66 -13.71 -8.02
CA ILE A 160 2.01 -14.02 -9.41
C ILE A 160 0.75 -14.40 -10.19
N ARG A 161 0.50 -13.64 -11.25
CA ARG A 161 -0.58 -13.91 -12.23
C ARG A 161 -0.02 -14.43 -13.54
N ASP A 162 1.11 -13.84 -13.93
CA ASP A 162 1.84 -14.22 -15.12
C ASP A 162 3.30 -14.44 -14.72
N GLY A 163 3.89 -15.57 -15.11
CA GLY A 163 5.26 -15.95 -14.76
C GLY A 163 6.33 -15.02 -15.31
N GLN A 164 5.95 -14.11 -16.19
CA GLN A 164 6.88 -13.17 -16.80
C GLN A 164 7.09 -11.94 -15.89
N MET A 165 8.13 -11.98 -15.10
CA MET A 165 8.71 -10.77 -14.49
C MET A 165 9.77 -10.18 -15.45
N ASP A 166 9.42 -10.07 -16.73
CA ASP A 166 10.34 -9.63 -17.76
C ASP A 166 10.66 -8.14 -17.68
N PHE A 167 11.72 -7.75 -18.39
CA PHE A 167 12.31 -6.42 -18.58
C PHE A 167 11.27 -5.36 -18.97
N GLY A 168 10.23 -5.21 -18.16
CA GLY A 168 9.16 -4.29 -18.37
C GLY A 168 9.30 -3.06 -17.47
N ARG A 169 8.17 -2.55 -17.09
CA ARG A 169 8.04 -1.44 -16.15
C ARG A 169 7.45 -1.97 -14.85
N TYR A 170 7.91 -1.41 -13.74
CA TYR A 170 7.29 -1.55 -12.44
C TYR A 170 6.56 -0.26 -12.10
N THR A 171 5.30 -0.35 -11.73
CA THR A 171 4.50 0.79 -11.25
C THR A 171 4.36 0.71 -9.74
N VAL A 172 4.74 1.76 -9.02
CA VAL A 172 4.69 1.84 -7.55
C VAL A 172 3.68 2.89 -7.15
N ALA A 173 2.64 2.49 -6.41
CA ALA A 173 1.66 3.44 -5.87
C ALA A 173 2.18 4.05 -4.56
N ILE A 174 2.28 5.39 -4.54
CA ILE A 174 2.78 6.18 -3.41
C ILE A 174 1.64 7.02 -2.85
N ASP A 175 1.39 6.89 -1.55
CA ASP A 175 0.37 7.66 -0.82
C ASP A 175 0.93 8.41 0.39
N GLY A 176 2.26 8.39 0.56
CA GLY A 176 2.95 9.01 1.68
C GLY A 176 3.11 8.09 2.91
N SER A 177 2.52 6.90 2.91
CA SER A 177 2.67 5.92 3.99
C SER A 177 4.08 5.30 4.02
N PRO A 178 4.57 4.89 5.21
CA PRO A 178 5.85 4.18 5.32
C PRO A 178 5.88 2.88 4.50
N ASN A 179 4.74 2.17 4.37
CA ASN A 179 4.65 0.98 3.55
C ASN A 179 4.80 1.29 2.05
N SER A 180 4.24 2.41 1.55
CA SER A 180 4.38 2.77 0.14
C SER A 180 5.84 3.10 -0.22
N PHE A 181 6.56 3.79 0.67
CA PHE A 181 8.00 4.04 0.49
C PHE A 181 8.86 2.77 0.59
N ALA A 182 8.51 1.83 1.49
CA ALA A 182 9.16 0.53 1.51
C ALA A 182 8.92 -0.26 0.22
N GLY A 183 7.71 -0.17 -0.34
CA GLY A 183 7.37 -0.70 -1.66
C GLY A 183 8.25 -0.12 -2.76
N LEU A 184 8.51 1.19 -2.74
CA LEU A 184 9.44 1.83 -3.67
C LEU A 184 10.84 1.25 -3.58
N LEU A 185 11.38 1.09 -2.36
CA LEU A 185 12.71 0.47 -2.18
C LEU A 185 12.74 -0.96 -2.70
N SER A 186 11.65 -1.72 -2.50
CA SER A 186 11.51 -3.07 -3.04
C SER A 186 11.51 -3.08 -4.57
N ALA A 187 10.76 -2.17 -5.20
CA ALA A 187 10.72 -2.04 -6.66
C ALA A 187 12.09 -1.65 -7.22
N VAL A 188 12.78 -0.69 -6.61
CA VAL A 188 14.14 -0.29 -7.01
C VAL A 188 15.14 -1.43 -6.87
N ALA A 189 15.07 -2.19 -5.76
CA ALA A 189 15.97 -3.34 -5.59
C ALA A 189 15.69 -4.46 -6.60
N LEU A 190 14.42 -4.75 -6.88
CA LEU A 190 14.03 -5.72 -7.92
C LEU A 190 14.42 -5.25 -9.32
N SER A 191 14.29 -3.95 -9.60
CA SER A 191 14.66 -3.38 -10.91
C SER A 191 16.16 -3.54 -11.21
N LYS A 192 17.03 -3.46 -10.20
CA LYS A 192 18.48 -3.71 -10.35
C LYS A 192 18.79 -5.14 -10.77
N ILE A 193 17.94 -6.11 -10.44
CA ILE A 193 18.10 -7.52 -10.82
C ILE A 193 17.52 -7.78 -12.21
N THR A 194 16.37 -7.18 -12.51
CA THR A 194 15.60 -7.49 -13.73
C THR A 194 15.87 -6.53 -14.88
N GLY A 195 16.44 -5.35 -14.62
CA GLY A 195 16.61 -4.28 -15.60
C GLY A 195 15.33 -3.49 -15.89
N ALA A 196 14.25 -3.73 -15.13
CA ALA A 196 12.96 -3.03 -15.32
C ALA A 196 13.05 -1.54 -14.98
N GLY A 197 12.35 -0.70 -15.75
CA GLY A 197 12.16 0.70 -15.40
C GLY A 197 11.16 0.84 -14.24
N VAL A 198 11.35 1.84 -13.37
CA VAL A 198 10.44 2.12 -12.24
C VAL A 198 9.69 3.42 -12.47
N GLU A 199 8.37 3.39 -12.29
CA GLU A 199 7.50 4.55 -12.30
C GLU A 199 6.72 4.62 -10.98
N ALA A 200 6.82 5.75 -10.27
CA ALA A 200 6.00 6.03 -9.09
C ALA A 200 4.74 6.80 -9.50
N VAL A 201 3.59 6.35 -9.06
CA VAL A 201 2.31 7.01 -9.27
C VAL A 201 1.68 7.39 -7.94
N ALA A 202 1.09 8.57 -7.86
CA ALA A 202 0.25 8.97 -6.73
C ALA A 202 -1.12 9.39 -7.25
N ALA A 203 -2.18 8.97 -6.58
CA ALA A 203 -3.54 9.29 -7.00
C ALA A 203 -4.28 10.03 -5.88
N PHE A 204 -4.92 11.15 -6.21
CA PHE A 204 -5.76 11.93 -5.29
C PHE A 204 -7.15 12.13 -5.89
N ASP A 205 -8.16 12.14 -5.03
CA ASP A 205 -9.55 12.38 -5.43
C ASP A 205 -9.96 13.82 -5.10
N PRO A 206 -9.98 14.74 -6.08
CA PRO A 206 -10.39 16.12 -5.86
C PRO A 206 -11.88 16.23 -5.51
N HIS A 207 -12.70 15.27 -5.93
CA HIS A 207 -14.15 15.32 -5.75
C HIS A 207 -14.64 14.67 -4.45
N TYR A 208 -13.75 14.10 -3.63
CA TYR A 208 -14.15 13.39 -2.41
C TYR A 208 -14.97 14.28 -1.46
N HIS A 209 -14.51 15.50 -1.22
CA HIS A 209 -15.24 16.48 -0.39
C HIS A 209 -16.48 17.00 -1.07
N TYR A 210 -16.45 17.26 -2.38
CA TYR A 210 -17.59 17.74 -3.15
C TYR A 210 -18.75 16.76 -3.13
N VAL A 211 -18.51 15.47 -3.37
CA VAL A 211 -19.55 14.42 -3.35
C VAL A 211 -20.17 14.29 -1.97
N ALA A 212 -19.36 14.33 -0.90
CA ALA A 212 -19.85 14.28 0.46
C ALA A 212 -20.73 15.51 0.78
N PHE A 213 -20.29 16.72 0.40
CA PHE A 213 -21.04 17.96 0.59
C PHE A 213 -22.33 17.99 -0.24
N LYS A 214 -22.30 17.56 -1.50
CA LYS A 214 -23.48 17.50 -2.36
C LYS A 214 -24.55 16.58 -1.83
N SER A 215 -24.16 15.39 -1.37
CA SER A 215 -25.08 14.42 -0.76
C SER A 215 -25.72 14.96 0.53
N ILE A 216 -24.98 15.75 1.32
CA ILE A 216 -25.50 16.44 2.51
C ILE A 216 -26.42 17.58 2.08
N ALA A 217 -26.07 18.35 1.05
CA ALA A 217 -26.87 19.48 0.57
C ALA A 217 -28.25 19.05 0.03
N GLU A 218 -28.32 17.87 -0.61
CA GLU A 218 -29.58 17.31 -1.12
C GLU A 218 -30.57 16.88 -0.04
N VAL A 219 -30.08 16.63 1.18
CA VAL A 219 -30.91 16.20 2.34
C VAL A 219 -31.25 17.36 3.28
N LEU A 220 -30.49 18.47 3.22
CA LEU A 220 -30.68 19.62 4.12
C LEU A 220 -31.76 20.58 3.59
N SER A 221 -32.53 21.18 4.52
CA SER A 221 -33.47 22.27 4.20
C SER A 221 -32.72 23.51 3.65
N GLU A 222 -33.42 24.36 2.88
CA GLU A 222 -32.85 25.62 2.38
C GLU A 222 -32.25 26.51 3.49
N GLU A 223 -32.84 26.50 4.70
CA GLU A 223 -32.35 27.25 5.85
C GLU A 223 -31.02 26.71 6.37
N ALA A 224 -30.86 25.38 6.44
CA ALA A 224 -29.60 24.75 6.79
C ALA A 224 -28.53 25.00 5.71
N GLY A 225 -28.89 24.99 4.44
CA GLY A 225 -28.00 25.34 3.34
C GLY A 225 -27.42 26.77 3.42
N LYS A 226 -28.18 27.74 3.94
CA LYS A 226 -27.72 29.11 4.19
C LYS A 226 -26.74 29.18 5.36
N ILE A 227 -26.95 28.40 6.41
CA ILE A 227 -26.04 28.34 7.58
C ILE A 227 -24.68 27.77 7.17
N PHE A 228 -24.67 26.72 6.32
CA PHE A 228 -23.46 26.09 5.85
C PHE A 228 -22.69 26.84 4.75
N LYS A 229 -23.25 27.94 4.21
CA LYS A 229 -22.61 28.77 3.16
C LYS A 229 -22.06 27.95 1.99
N PHE A 230 -22.84 27.00 1.48
CA PHE A 230 -22.40 26.03 0.47
C PHE A 230 -21.65 26.65 -0.72
N LYS A 231 -22.14 27.76 -1.27
CA LYS A 231 -21.49 28.42 -2.42
C LYS A 231 -20.09 28.98 -2.11
N GLU A 232 -19.89 29.49 -0.88
CA GLU A 232 -18.57 29.98 -0.45
C GLU A 232 -17.61 28.80 -0.20
N GLN A 233 -18.11 27.70 0.33
CA GLN A 233 -17.35 26.48 0.57
C GLN A 233 -17.02 25.73 -0.73
N GLU A 234 -17.93 25.71 -1.70
CA GLU A 234 -17.69 25.12 -3.02
C GLU A 234 -16.50 25.80 -3.70
N LYS A 235 -16.49 27.14 -3.70
CA LYS A 235 -15.36 27.92 -4.24
C LYS A 235 -14.06 27.72 -3.45
N LEU A 236 -14.15 27.58 -2.12
CA LEU A 236 -13.00 27.30 -1.26
C LEU A 236 -12.44 25.90 -1.53
N ASN A 237 -13.30 24.89 -1.77
CA ASN A 237 -12.91 23.53 -2.09
C ASN A 237 -12.18 23.48 -3.45
N GLU A 238 -12.75 24.06 -4.51
CA GLU A 238 -12.13 24.06 -5.83
C GLU A 238 -10.78 24.80 -5.88
N GLU A 239 -10.69 25.98 -5.24
CA GLU A 239 -9.48 26.82 -5.37
C GLU A 239 -8.38 26.47 -4.36
N ILE A 240 -8.69 25.96 -3.18
CA ILE A 240 -7.73 25.78 -2.08
C ILE A 240 -7.51 24.32 -1.75
N ILE A 241 -8.58 23.53 -1.59
CA ILE A 241 -8.47 22.13 -1.14
C ILE A 241 -7.94 21.27 -2.27
N ASP A 242 -8.49 21.35 -3.48
CA ASP A 242 -8.08 20.48 -4.58
C ASP A 242 -6.64 20.79 -5.02
N LYS A 243 -6.27 22.07 -5.13
CA LYS A 243 -4.87 22.46 -5.40
C LYS A 243 -3.93 22.09 -4.26
N GLY A 244 -4.41 22.14 -3.02
CA GLY A 244 -3.67 21.73 -1.84
C GLY A 244 -3.40 20.22 -1.82
N LEU A 245 -4.42 19.40 -2.13
CA LEU A 245 -4.30 17.95 -2.24
C LEU A 245 -3.33 17.55 -3.34
N ALA A 246 -3.48 18.08 -4.55
CA ALA A 246 -2.55 17.82 -5.66
C ALA A 246 -1.10 18.11 -5.25
N LYS A 247 -0.86 19.21 -4.52
CA LYS A 247 0.48 19.57 -4.04
C LYS A 247 1.03 18.58 -3.00
N ILE A 248 0.18 18.07 -2.10
CA ILE A 248 0.59 17.05 -1.10
C ILE A 248 1.02 15.76 -1.82
N TYR A 249 0.23 15.28 -2.77
CA TYR A 249 0.55 14.06 -3.51
C TYR A 249 1.74 14.24 -4.45
N GLN A 250 1.92 15.43 -5.03
CA GLN A 250 3.14 15.76 -5.78
C GLN A 250 4.36 15.74 -4.86
N ASP A 251 4.28 16.26 -3.63
CA ASP A 251 5.36 16.20 -2.64
C ASP A 251 5.74 14.74 -2.29
N HIS A 252 4.75 13.84 -2.20
CA HIS A 252 5.04 12.41 -2.01
C HIS A 252 5.83 11.82 -3.19
N LEU A 253 5.49 12.19 -4.42
CA LEU A 253 6.22 11.77 -5.62
C LEU A 253 7.64 12.36 -5.67
N ASP A 254 7.81 13.63 -5.30
CA ASP A 254 9.13 14.27 -5.25
C ASP A 254 10.05 13.59 -4.25
N ARG A 255 9.54 13.25 -3.06
CA ARG A 255 10.25 12.46 -2.03
C ARG A 255 10.56 11.04 -2.50
N ALA A 256 9.66 10.40 -3.23
CA ALA A 256 9.90 9.10 -3.83
C ALA A 256 11.04 9.18 -4.87
N GLY A 257 11.07 10.22 -5.71
CA GLY A 257 12.15 10.47 -6.65
C GLY A 257 13.51 10.70 -5.97
N GLU A 258 13.51 11.44 -4.86
CA GLU A 258 14.73 11.66 -4.07
C GLU A 258 15.23 10.36 -3.42
N MET A 259 14.29 9.58 -2.83
CA MET A 259 14.62 8.30 -2.22
C MET A 259 15.22 7.30 -3.23
N ALA A 260 14.61 7.22 -4.42
CA ALA A 260 15.13 6.37 -5.50
C ALA A 260 16.52 6.82 -5.97
N ARG A 261 16.78 8.13 -6.06
CA ARG A 261 18.10 8.66 -6.41
C ARG A 261 19.18 8.31 -5.38
N LYS A 262 18.85 8.33 -4.09
CA LYS A 262 19.76 7.88 -3.01
C LYS A 262 20.12 6.41 -3.16
N GLU A 263 19.18 5.61 -3.69
CA GLU A 263 19.42 4.21 -4.04
C GLU A 263 20.10 4.02 -5.41
N GLY A 264 20.48 5.09 -6.08
CA GLY A 264 21.14 5.04 -7.40
C GLY A 264 20.19 4.70 -8.56
N ALA A 265 18.88 4.93 -8.41
CA ALA A 265 17.89 4.69 -9.46
C ALA A 265 17.22 6.00 -9.91
N ALA A 266 17.04 6.15 -11.22
CA ALA A 266 16.18 7.19 -11.79
C ALA A 266 14.79 6.60 -12.01
N ILE A 267 13.76 7.27 -11.51
CA ILE A 267 12.36 6.86 -11.67
C ILE A 267 11.55 7.94 -12.39
N LYS A 268 10.51 7.51 -13.10
CA LYS A 268 9.47 8.42 -13.60
C LYS A 268 8.44 8.63 -12.48
N THR A 269 7.86 9.82 -12.40
CA THR A 269 6.75 10.13 -11.49
C THR A 269 5.52 10.59 -12.25
N THR A 270 4.34 10.18 -11.84
CA THR A 270 3.07 10.55 -12.48
C THR A 270 1.98 10.78 -11.42
N LEU A 271 1.39 11.96 -11.44
CA LEU A 271 0.25 12.29 -10.59
C LEU A 271 -1.04 11.93 -11.33
N LEU A 272 -1.93 11.19 -10.67
CA LEU A 272 -3.22 10.74 -11.19
C LEU A 272 -4.35 11.45 -10.44
N GLU A 273 -5.42 11.81 -11.17
CA GLU A 273 -6.57 12.49 -10.61
C GLU A 273 -7.80 11.59 -10.67
N GLY A 274 -8.47 11.42 -9.53
CA GLY A 274 -9.66 10.60 -9.33
C GLY A 274 -9.49 9.56 -8.21
N LYS A 275 -10.46 8.67 -8.04
CA LYS A 275 -10.45 7.62 -7.00
C LYS A 275 -9.17 6.77 -7.09
N PRO A 276 -8.36 6.64 -6.02
CA PRO A 276 -7.03 6.06 -6.11
C PRO A 276 -6.97 4.69 -6.77
N TYR A 277 -7.74 3.70 -6.28
CA TYR A 277 -7.68 2.35 -6.86
C TYR A 277 -8.11 2.31 -8.32
N ASP A 278 -9.13 3.10 -8.72
CA ASP A 278 -9.63 3.16 -10.09
C ASP A 278 -8.59 3.75 -11.05
N GLN A 279 -7.95 4.84 -10.65
CA GLN A 279 -6.93 5.49 -11.46
C GLN A 279 -5.65 4.66 -11.57
N ILE A 280 -5.26 3.97 -10.49
CA ILE A 280 -4.13 3.03 -10.51
C ILE A 280 -4.41 1.87 -11.47
N LEU A 281 -5.61 1.26 -11.41
CA LEU A 281 -5.98 0.17 -12.32
C LEU A 281 -6.06 0.62 -13.78
N LYS A 282 -6.64 1.79 -14.07
CA LYS A 282 -6.64 2.38 -15.42
C LYS A 282 -5.21 2.63 -15.93
N HIS A 283 -4.31 3.07 -15.06
CA HIS A 283 -2.91 3.25 -15.40
C HIS A 283 -2.23 1.90 -15.72
N VAL A 284 -2.48 0.87 -14.89
CA VAL A 284 -2.01 -0.50 -15.11
C VAL A 284 -2.52 -1.05 -16.45
N ASP A 285 -3.79 -0.91 -16.74
CA ASP A 285 -4.38 -1.42 -18.00
C ASP A 285 -3.85 -0.70 -19.24
N LYS A 286 -3.59 0.60 -19.11
CA LYS A 286 -3.02 1.42 -20.19
C LYS A 286 -1.56 1.09 -20.50
N TYR A 287 -0.74 0.93 -19.45
CA TYR A 287 0.72 0.83 -19.61
C TYR A 287 1.26 -0.59 -19.45
N ARG A 288 0.43 -1.54 -19.01
CA ARG A 288 0.76 -2.97 -18.86
C ARG A 288 2.09 -3.21 -18.14
N PRO A 289 2.27 -2.70 -16.90
CA PRO A 289 3.50 -2.98 -16.15
C PRO A 289 3.61 -4.48 -15.85
N ALA A 290 4.83 -4.99 -15.72
CA ALA A 290 5.07 -6.37 -15.28
C ALA A 290 4.74 -6.54 -13.78
N LEU A 291 4.83 -5.46 -12.99
CA LEU A 291 4.61 -5.46 -11.55
C LEU A 291 3.94 -4.16 -11.09
N LEU A 292 2.86 -4.30 -10.33
CA LEU A 292 2.28 -3.23 -9.51
C LEU A 292 2.74 -3.40 -8.06
N VAL A 293 3.30 -2.35 -7.46
CA VAL A 293 3.77 -2.36 -6.07
C VAL A 293 2.89 -1.44 -5.23
N LEU A 294 2.41 -1.95 -4.11
CA LEU A 294 1.46 -1.28 -3.22
C LEU A 294 1.96 -1.35 -1.78
N GLY A 295 1.76 -0.31 -1.00
CA GLY A 295 1.86 -0.38 0.46
C GLY A 295 0.69 -1.18 1.04
N ARG A 296 0.93 -2.01 2.09
CA ARG A 296 -0.13 -2.80 2.74
C ARG A 296 -1.25 -1.94 3.29
N VAL A 297 -0.89 -0.88 4.01
CA VAL A 297 -1.83 0.09 4.59
C VAL A 297 -1.42 1.50 4.19
N GLY A 298 -2.42 2.34 3.98
CA GLY A 298 -2.23 3.74 3.58
C GLY A 298 -2.00 4.67 4.76
N VAL A 299 -1.70 5.94 4.46
CA VAL A 299 -1.41 6.99 5.45
C VAL A 299 -2.56 7.26 6.43
N HIS A 300 -3.81 6.97 6.03
CA HIS A 300 -5.02 7.17 6.85
C HIS A 300 -5.53 5.87 7.49
N ALA A 301 -4.71 4.82 7.54
CA ALA A 301 -5.13 3.54 8.11
C ALA A 301 -5.40 3.65 9.61
N ALA A 302 -6.54 3.11 10.06
CA ALA A 302 -6.81 2.96 11.47
C ALA A 302 -5.86 1.92 12.11
N PRO A 303 -5.48 2.07 13.38
CA PRO A 303 -4.68 1.07 14.08
C PRO A 303 -5.35 -0.31 14.04
N GLY A 304 -4.60 -1.35 13.71
CA GLY A 304 -5.08 -2.74 13.65
C GLY A 304 -5.72 -3.15 12.32
N LEU A 305 -5.74 -2.27 11.31
CA LEU A 305 -6.20 -2.63 9.97
C LEU A 305 -5.27 -3.71 9.36
N ASP A 306 -5.85 -4.75 8.80
CA ASP A 306 -5.13 -5.86 8.18
C ASP A 306 -4.55 -5.48 6.80
N ILE A 307 -5.35 -4.80 5.98
CA ILE A 307 -4.98 -4.32 4.64
C ILE A 307 -5.81 -3.09 4.25
N GLY A 308 -5.21 -2.15 3.54
CA GLY A 308 -5.89 -0.96 3.03
C GLY A 308 -6.85 -1.30 1.87
N SER A 309 -7.99 -0.61 1.80
CA SER A 309 -9.02 -0.86 0.78
C SER A 309 -8.51 -0.66 -0.65
N ASN A 310 -7.68 0.35 -0.91
CA ASN A 310 -7.07 0.55 -2.22
C ASN A 310 -6.13 -0.58 -2.59
N THR A 311 -5.32 -1.05 -1.64
CA THR A 311 -4.41 -2.19 -1.81
C THR A 311 -5.17 -3.47 -2.11
N GLU A 312 -6.23 -3.74 -1.36
CA GLU A 312 -7.08 -4.90 -1.58
C GLU A 312 -7.75 -4.88 -2.94
N ASN A 313 -8.39 -3.77 -3.32
CA ASN A 313 -9.06 -3.63 -4.61
C ASN A 313 -8.07 -3.76 -5.77
N CYS A 314 -6.90 -3.13 -5.69
CA CYS A 314 -5.85 -3.28 -6.69
C CYS A 314 -5.32 -4.71 -6.76
N ALA A 315 -5.04 -5.34 -5.60
CA ALA A 315 -4.55 -6.72 -5.56
C ALA A 315 -5.55 -7.72 -6.14
N ARG A 316 -6.84 -7.49 -6.03
CA ARG A 316 -7.88 -8.33 -6.64
C ARG A 316 -8.00 -8.12 -8.15
N SER A 317 -7.90 -6.87 -8.62
CA SER A 317 -8.34 -6.49 -9.96
C SER A 317 -7.21 -6.17 -10.94
N ALA A 318 -5.96 -6.04 -10.48
CA ALA A 318 -4.85 -5.76 -11.37
C ALA A 318 -4.64 -6.87 -12.38
N SER A 319 -4.34 -6.50 -13.64
CA SER A 319 -4.05 -7.44 -14.73
C SER A 319 -2.60 -7.91 -14.77
N CYS A 320 -1.74 -7.45 -13.85
CA CYS A 320 -0.32 -7.78 -13.73
C CYS A 320 0.01 -8.39 -12.36
N ASN A 321 1.27 -8.81 -12.15
CA ASN A 321 1.74 -9.26 -10.85
C ASN A 321 1.66 -8.13 -9.82
N VAL A 322 1.44 -8.45 -8.54
CA VAL A 322 1.28 -7.45 -7.47
C VAL A 322 2.21 -7.76 -6.30
N LEU A 323 3.03 -6.79 -5.89
CA LEU A 323 3.79 -6.83 -4.65
C LEU A 323 3.14 -5.94 -3.60
N ILE A 324 2.80 -6.53 -2.47
CA ILE A 324 2.29 -5.82 -1.29
C ILE A 324 3.42 -5.68 -0.28
N ALA A 325 3.89 -4.46 -0.08
CA ALA A 325 4.94 -4.15 0.89
C ALA A 325 4.34 -3.94 2.28
N SER A 326 4.80 -4.71 3.23
CA SER A 326 4.37 -4.67 4.64
C SER A 326 5.42 -4.04 5.56
N ARG A 327 6.68 -4.00 5.11
CA ARG A 327 7.76 -3.29 5.79
C ARG A 327 7.50 -1.79 5.79
N GLU A 328 8.22 -1.07 6.62
CA GLU A 328 8.13 0.37 6.73
C GLU A 328 9.46 1.03 6.36
N ALA A 329 9.39 2.12 5.62
CA ALA A 329 10.51 2.99 5.33
C ALA A 329 10.06 4.45 5.45
N ALA A 330 10.81 5.24 6.22
CA ALA A 330 10.58 6.67 6.27
C ALA A 330 11.26 7.34 5.07
N PRO A 331 10.55 8.22 4.33
CA PRO A 331 11.22 9.06 3.34
C PRO A 331 12.18 10.01 4.05
N PRO A 332 13.22 10.51 3.35
CA PRO A 332 14.10 11.51 3.91
C PRO A 332 13.26 12.70 4.40
N PRO A 333 13.64 13.30 5.56
CA PRO A 333 13.01 14.53 6.00
C PRO A 333 13.05 15.52 4.83
N LYS A 334 11.95 16.25 4.65
CA LYS A 334 11.93 17.34 3.65
C LYS A 334 13.11 18.24 3.99
N GLU A 335 14.09 18.37 3.10
CA GLU A 335 15.01 19.48 3.20
C GLU A 335 14.12 20.72 3.16
N GLU A 336 13.87 21.33 4.32
CA GLU A 336 13.36 22.67 4.33
C GLU A 336 14.37 23.44 3.52
N GLN A 337 14.04 23.72 2.25
CA GLN A 337 14.77 24.78 1.55
C GLN A 337 14.80 25.91 2.56
N PRO A 338 15.99 26.42 2.94
CA PRO A 338 16.04 27.51 3.86
C PRO A 338 15.06 28.51 3.27
N LYS A 339 13.94 28.72 3.97
CA LYS A 339 13.05 29.82 3.62
C LYS A 339 14.00 30.99 3.69
N VAL A 340 14.42 31.49 2.53
CA VAL A 340 15.01 32.82 2.45
C VAL A 340 13.83 33.72 2.79
N GLY A 341 13.44 33.66 4.06
CA GLY A 341 12.50 34.55 4.66
C GLY A 341 13.16 35.92 4.55
N ILE A 342 12.41 36.91 4.12
CA ILE A 342 12.89 38.26 4.16
C ILE A 342 13.43 38.50 5.57
N PRO A 343 14.71 38.85 5.74
CA PRO A 343 15.32 39.01 7.05
C PRO A 343 14.54 40.02 7.90
N TRP A 344 14.37 39.73 9.17
CA TRP A 344 13.70 40.58 10.14
C TRP A 344 14.75 41.36 10.92
N THR A 345 14.52 42.66 11.11
CA THR A 345 15.37 43.42 12.05
C THR A 345 15.11 42.97 13.50
N PRO A 346 16.07 43.13 14.40
CA PRO A 346 15.88 42.78 15.83
C PRO A 346 14.63 43.44 16.45
N GLU A 347 14.34 44.67 16.11
CA GLU A 347 13.16 45.43 16.57
C GLU A 347 11.85 44.84 16.01
N ALA A 348 11.90 44.32 14.79
CA ALA A 348 10.74 43.62 14.17
C ALA A 348 10.46 42.29 14.86
N GLU A 349 11.52 41.52 15.20
CA GLU A 349 11.40 40.28 15.96
C GLU A 349 10.85 40.53 17.38
N GLU A 350 11.27 41.62 18.06
CA GLU A 350 10.69 42.00 19.35
C GLU A 350 9.18 42.26 19.25
N LEU A 351 8.71 42.93 18.19
CA LEU A 351 7.28 43.16 17.98
C LEU A 351 6.51 41.84 17.74
N LEU A 352 7.10 40.91 17.01
CA LEU A 352 6.52 39.58 16.80
C LEU A 352 6.45 38.78 18.12
N ASN A 353 7.47 38.91 18.97
CA ASN A 353 7.53 38.22 20.26
C ASN A 353 6.49 38.70 21.29
N ARG A 354 5.91 39.87 21.10
CA ARG A 354 4.77 40.38 21.90
C ARG A 354 3.44 39.70 21.54
N ILE A 355 3.39 38.95 20.45
CA ILE A 355 2.21 38.21 20.02
C ILE A 355 2.15 36.86 20.74
N PRO A 356 0.95 36.37 21.15
CA PRO A 356 0.81 35.03 21.77
C PRO A 356 1.48 33.94 20.93
N PRO A 357 2.18 32.96 21.53
CA PRO A 357 2.97 31.95 20.80
C PRO A 357 2.18 31.22 19.72
N MET A 358 0.90 30.92 19.96
CA MET A 358 0.02 30.23 19.03
C MET A 358 -0.29 31.03 17.76
N ALA A 359 -0.20 32.35 17.78
CA ALA A 359 -0.48 33.22 16.63
C ALA A 359 0.79 33.70 15.90
N ARG A 360 1.99 33.58 16.52
CA ARG A 360 3.24 34.12 15.95
C ARG A 360 3.55 33.57 14.57
N GLY A 361 3.40 32.25 14.38
CA GLY A 361 3.68 31.59 13.09
C GLY A 361 2.79 32.11 11.96
N MET A 362 1.52 32.32 12.23
CA MET A 362 0.56 32.86 11.25
C MET A 362 0.90 34.32 10.92
N VAL A 363 1.16 35.15 11.92
CA VAL A 363 1.48 36.58 11.72
C VAL A 363 2.82 36.74 10.99
N ARG A 364 3.85 35.95 11.34
CA ARG A 364 5.13 35.95 10.64
C ARG A 364 4.91 35.71 9.15
N LYS A 365 4.20 34.63 8.81
CA LYS A 365 3.92 34.27 7.42
C LYS A 365 3.16 35.36 6.68
N MET A 366 2.12 35.94 7.28
CA MET A 366 1.34 37.02 6.68
C MET A 366 2.20 38.27 6.38
N VAL A 367 3.10 38.62 7.29
CA VAL A 367 3.99 39.78 7.13
C VAL A 367 5.02 39.50 6.04
N GLU A 368 5.64 38.32 6.03
CA GLU A 368 6.60 37.89 5.01
C GLU A 368 5.96 37.85 3.60
N ASP A 369 4.77 37.23 3.46
CA ASP A 369 4.03 37.19 2.20
C ASP A 369 3.65 38.61 1.69
N SER A 370 3.28 39.50 2.60
CA SER A 370 2.96 40.88 2.28
C SER A 370 4.20 41.69 1.87
N ALA A 371 5.34 41.48 2.53
CA ALA A 371 6.60 42.12 2.24
C ALA A 371 7.14 41.67 0.87
N ALA A 372 7.09 40.35 0.60
CA ALA A 372 7.49 39.76 -0.67
C ALA A 372 6.68 40.33 -1.85
N LYS A 373 5.35 40.39 -1.71
CA LYS A 373 4.47 40.96 -2.74
C LYS A 373 4.75 42.42 -3.04
N ARG A 374 5.35 43.16 -2.10
CA ARG A 374 5.69 44.62 -2.24
C ARG A 374 7.15 44.83 -2.55
N GLY A 375 7.93 43.78 -2.78
CA GLY A 375 9.35 43.89 -3.15
C GLY A 375 10.29 44.32 -2.01
N HIS A 376 9.87 44.17 -0.74
CA HIS A 376 10.74 44.46 0.39
C HIS A 376 11.80 43.40 0.56
N THR A 377 13.04 43.76 0.80
CA THR A 377 14.19 42.86 1.04
C THR A 377 14.48 42.66 2.51
N GLU A 378 13.85 43.43 3.40
CA GLU A 378 13.99 43.35 4.88
C GLU A 378 12.66 43.74 5.53
N ILE A 379 12.31 43.08 6.65
CA ILE A 379 11.13 43.41 7.46
C ILE A 379 11.58 44.23 8.67
N THR A 380 11.22 45.53 8.64
CA THR A 380 11.53 46.44 9.72
C THR A 380 10.34 46.63 10.67
N ALA A 381 10.60 47.13 11.88
CA ALA A 381 9.53 47.49 12.83
C ALA A 381 8.54 48.48 12.27
N ASP A 382 9.01 49.44 11.42
CA ASP A 382 8.19 50.40 10.74
C ASP A 382 7.23 49.76 9.70
N TYR A 383 7.72 48.75 9.00
CA TYR A 383 6.88 47.99 8.05
C TYR A 383 5.72 47.30 8.81
N ILE A 384 6.01 46.65 9.95
CA ILE A 384 4.99 46.00 10.78
C ILE A 384 3.97 47.02 11.30
N ARG A 385 4.40 48.19 11.80
CA ARG A 385 3.51 49.24 12.29
C ARG A 385 2.61 49.81 11.18
N LYS A 386 3.15 50.03 9.97
CA LYS A 386 2.36 50.44 8.82
C LYS A 386 1.35 49.39 8.38
N ALA A 387 1.74 48.10 8.37
CA ALA A 387 0.83 47.01 8.05
C ALA A 387 -0.30 46.89 9.09
N GLN A 388 0.00 47.06 10.38
CA GLN A 388 -1.01 47.11 11.43
C GLN A 388 -1.98 48.29 11.26
N LYS A 389 -1.49 49.47 10.95
CA LYS A 389 -2.32 50.67 10.73
C LYS A 389 -3.28 50.45 9.55
N MET A 390 -2.83 49.90 8.44
CA MET A 390 -3.69 49.56 7.29
C MET A 390 -4.75 48.52 7.60
N VAL A 391 -4.45 47.53 8.45
CA VAL A 391 -5.44 46.52 8.90
C VAL A 391 -6.50 47.19 9.79
N HIS A 392 -6.10 48.14 10.68
CA HIS A 392 -7.02 48.90 11.51
C HIS A 392 -7.91 49.84 10.70
N GLU A 393 -7.35 50.57 9.74
CA GLU A 393 -8.11 51.48 8.85
C GLU A 393 -9.13 50.71 7.99
N LYS A 394 -8.75 49.54 7.43
CA LYS A 394 -9.69 48.67 6.70
C LYS A 394 -10.78 48.10 7.62
N ARG A 395 -10.47 47.80 8.87
CA ARG A 395 -11.41 47.29 9.86
C ARG A 395 -12.48 48.35 10.16
N ASP A 396 -12.06 49.57 10.40
CA ASP A 396 -12.98 50.70 10.75
C ASP A 396 -13.89 51.06 9.56
N ALA A 397 -13.41 50.82 8.33
CA ALA A 397 -14.20 51.01 7.11
C ALA A 397 -15.23 49.89 6.84
N LEU A 398 -15.04 48.68 7.41
CA LEU A 398 -15.87 47.48 7.18
C LEU A 398 -16.81 47.12 8.34
N GLY A 399 -16.84 47.93 9.44
CA GLY A 399 -17.81 47.76 10.56
C GLY A 399 -17.77 46.45 11.31
N GLY A 400 -16.65 45.69 11.32
CA GLY A 400 -16.58 44.32 11.79
C GLY A 400 -15.71 44.09 13.06
N ILE A 401 -16.16 43.18 13.90
CA ILE A 401 -15.51 42.72 15.13
C ILE A 401 -14.25 41.92 14.80
N VAL A 402 -13.07 42.38 15.25
CA VAL A 402 -11.82 41.60 15.21
C VAL A 402 -11.27 41.49 16.63
N VAL A 403 -10.91 40.27 17.03
CA VAL A 403 -10.25 39.98 18.30
C VAL A 403 -8.94 40.80 18.42
N PRO A 404 -8.69 41.54 19.53
CA PRO A 404 -7.51 42.34 19.67
C PRO A 404 -6.27 41.47 19.75
N ILE A 405 -5.26 41.78 18.95
CA ILE A 405 -3.95 41.07 18.88
C ILE A 405 -3.06 41.45 20.10
N TYR A 406 -3.47 42.41 20.92
CA TYR A 406 -2.74 42.79 22.14
C TYR A 406 -3.63 42.74 23.37
N GLY A 407 -3.13 42.09 24.44
CA GLY A 407 -3.67 42.19 25.78
C GLY A 407 -3.52 43.63 26.35
N PRO A 408 -4.25 43.97 27.44
CA PRO A 408 -4.26 45.31 28.00
C PRO A 408 -2.85 45.74 28.43
N LYS A 409 -2.55 47.02 28.20
CA LYS A 409 -1.34 47.65 28.76
C LYS A 409 -1.42 47.59 30.28
N GLY A 410 -0.54 46.87 30.91
CA GLY A 410 -0.15 47.00 32.28
C GLY A 410 1.25 47.54 32.34
#